data_2ab23b75783f7f4482c6aeaf593d28c7
#
_entry.id   2ab23b75783f7f4482c6aeaf593d28c7
#
_cell.length_a   1.000
_cell.length_b   1.000
_cell.length_c   1.000
_cell.angle_alpha   90.00
_cell.angle_beta   90.00
_cell.angle_gamma   90.00
#
_symmetry.space_group_name_H-M   'P 1'
#
loop_
_entity.id
_entity.type
_entity.pdbx_description
1 polymer ?
#
loop_
_entity_poly.entity_id
_entity_poly.type
_entity_poly.pdbx_seq_one_letter_code
_entity_poly.pdbx_strand_id
1 'polypeptide(L)'
;RALADSEEPDIRDQALHLLIGRHMRREEYAAAEELLSSLSDRWPHRDALQAGLLRRTGRGEEAAELWERRLLNAATEVYESLVSLQELALQAERLEDGARLAALIEEKVERYALIPGVASSGRLQQAAAEGDKTAALSALRDMLEALNRSWDGGGLYPHLLPGTQVAVGSVLLPGLLLELQREPELAFLQDEPEFQ
;
A
#
# COMPACT_ATOMS: atom_id res chain seq x y z
N ARG A 1 14.88 20.23 -27.08
CA ARG A 1 15.59 18.98 -27.44
C ARG A 1 16.95 18.91 -26.73
N ALA A 2 17.79 19.96 -26.78
CA ALA A 2 19.10 19.96 -26.12
C ALA A 2 19.09 19.65 -24.60
N LEU A 3 18.03 20.03 -23.86
CA LEU A 3 17.90 19.73 -22.44
C LEU A 3 17.46 18.27 -22.18
N ALA A 4 16.84 17.60 -23.14
CA ALA A 4 16.50 16.18 -23.03
C ALA A 4 17.72 15.25 -23.22
N ASP A 5 18.81 15.81 -23.72
CA ASP A 5 20.11 15.12 -23.88
C ASP A 5 21.08 15.50 -22.73
N SER A 6 20.58 16.15 -21.65
CA SER A 6 21.39 16.55 -20.49
C SER A 6 21.90 15.33 -19.73
N GLU A 7 23.14 15.41 -19.24
CA GLU A 7 23.72 14.42 -18.33
C GLU A 7 23.12 14.50 -16.93
N GLU A 8 22.47 15.63 -16.57
CA GLU A 8 21.77 15.79 -15.29
C GLU A 8 20.37 15.14 -15.38
N PRO A 9 20.09 14.07 -14.61
CA PRO A 9 18.84 13.30 -14.72
C PRO A 9 17.59 14.15 -14.53
N ASP A 10 17.57 15.04 -13.55
CA ASP A 10 16.41 15.87 -13.23
C ASP A 10 16.07 16.87 -14.35
N ILE A 11 17.09 17.47 -14.96
CA ILE A 11 16.91 18.40 -16.09
C ILE A 11 16.40 17.64 -17.31
N ARG A 12 16.97 16.46 -17.57
CA ARG A 12 16.55 15.60 -18.67
C ARG A 12 15.10 15.17 -18.49
N ASP A 13 14.72 14.67 -17.31
CA ASP A 13 13.37 14.18 -17.04
C ASP A 13 12.34 15.31 -17.10
N GLN A 14 12.66 16.51 -16.62
CA GLN A 14 11.81 17.68 -16.77
C GLN A 14 11.60 18.06 -18.24
N ALA A 15 12.66 18.03 -19.05
CA ALA A 15 12.56 18.31 -20.47
C ALA A 15 11.75 17.25 -21.22
N LEU A 16 11.96 15.96 -20.91
CA LEU A 16 11.18 14.85 -21.46
C LEU A 16 9.70 14.99 -21.11
N HIS A 17 9.35 15.30 -19.85
CA HIS A 17 7.98 15.56 -19.42
C HIS A 17 7.29 16.63 -20.29
N LEU A 18 7.95 17.76 -20.51
CA LEU A 18 7.40 18.84 -21.32
C LEU A 18 7.22 18.44 -22.79
N LEU A 19 8.18 17.68 -23.34
CA LEU A 19 8.11 17.19 -24.73
C LEU A 19 6.99 16.17 -24.89
N ILE A 20 6.85 15.21 -23.96
CA ILE A 20 5.74 14.24 -23.95
C ILE A 20 4.40 14.97 -23.95
N GLY A 21 4.22 15.94 -23.02
CA GLY A 21 2.99 16.74 -22.95
C GLY A 21 2.72 17.54 -24.25
N ARG A 22 3.76 18.01 -24.93
CA ARG A 22 3.63 18.68 -26.24
C ARG A 22 3.17 17.70 -27.34
N HIS A 23 3.81 16.52 -27.44
CA HIS A 23 3.42 15.51 -28.44
C HIS A 23 2.00 15.00 -28.19
N MET A 24 1.62 14.78 -26.93
CA MET A 24 0.23 14.40 -26.57
C MET A 24 -0.81 15.45 -27.01
N ARG A 25 -0.50 16.77 -26.88
CA ARG A 25 -1.40 17.83 -27.33
C ARG A 25 -1.52 17.92 -28.86
N ARG A 26 -0.53 17.41 -29.59
CA ARG A 26 -0.50 17.34 -31.06
C ARG A 26 -1.00 16.02 -31.62
N GLU A 27 -1.45 15.11 -30.72
CA GLU A 27 -1.89 13.77 -31.10
C GLU A 27 -0.79 12.90 -31.74
N GLU A 28 0.48 13.28 -31.53
CA GLU A 28 1.67 12.58 -31.97
C GLU A 28 2.02 11.45 -30.97
N TYR A 29 1.09 10.51 -30.78
CA TYR A 29 1.14 9.55 -29.66
C TYR A 29 2.34 8.59 -29.71
N ALA A 30 2.74 8.16 -30.91
CA ALA A 30 3.93 7.31 -31.06
C ALA A 30 5.21 8.01 -30.56
N ALA A 31 5.38 9.30 -30.90
CA ALA A 31 6.51 10.08 -30.43
C ALA A 31 6.45 10.33 -28.90
N ALA A 32 5.25 10.49 -28.34
CA ALA A 32 5.07 10.61 -26.91
C ALA A 32 5.44 9.30 -26.17
N GLU A 33 5.08 8.15 -26.72
CA GLU A 33 5.37 6.81 -26.17
C GLU A 33 6.88 6.53 -26.18
N GLU A 34 7.57 6.86 -27.27
CA GLU A 34 9.03 6.73 -27.38
C GLU A 34 9.74 7.58 -26.29
N LEU A 35 9.35 8.84 -26.12
CA LEU A 35 9.91 9.70 -25.08
C LEU A 35 9.58 9.23 -23.67
N LEU A 36 8.38 8.68 -23.46
CA LEU A 36 7.97 8.13 -22.17
C LEU A 36 8.85 6.93 -21.76
N SER A 37 9.28 6.09 -22.71
CA SER A 37 10.20 4.97 -22.43
C SER A 37 11.57 5.43 -21.93
N SER A 38 11.98 6.65 -22.27
CA SER A 38 13.24 7.27 -21.85
C SER A 38 13.15 8.05 -20.54
N LEU A 39 11.92 8.27 -20.03
CA LEU A 39 11.68 8.96 -18.76
C LEU A 39 11.98 8.04 -17.60
N SER A 40 12.67 8.55 -16.57
CA SER A 40 13.03 7.78 -15.37
C SER A 40 11.79 7.24 -14.66
N ASP A 41 11.87 6.01 -14.15
CA ASP A 41 10.81 5.40 -13.32
C ASP A 41 10.59 6.16 -12.00
N ARG A 42 11.59 6.92 -11.57
CA ARG A 42 11.51 7.77 -10.37
C ARG A 42 10.80 9.10 -10.61
N TRP A 43 10.47 9.44 -11.88
CA TRP A 43 9.79 10.70 -12.16
C TRP A 43 8.36 10.70 -11.59
N PRO A 44 8.00 11.64 -10.70
CA PRO A 44 6.75 11.59 -9.93
C PRO A 44 5.47 11.57 -10.79
N HIS A 45 5.56 12.06 -12.02
CA HIS A 45 4.41 12.18 -12.93
C HIS A 45 4.43 11.17 -14.09
N ARG A 46 5.37 10.22 -14.08
CA ARG A 46 5.51 9.24 -15.17
C ARG A 46 4.22 8.44 -15.39
N ASP A 47 3.65 7.89 -14.31
CA ASP A 47 2.42 7.11 -14.39
C ASP A 47 1.22 7.94 -14.89
N ALA A 48 1.15 9.21 -14.48
CA ALA A 48 0.09 10.11 -14.94
C ALA A 48 0.19 10.40 -16.44
N LEU A 49 1.42 10.58 -16.96
CA LEU A 49 1.68 10.73 -18.40
C LEU A 49 1.32 9.47 -19.15
N GLN A 50 1.74 8.31 -18.64
CA GLN A 50 1.47 7.00 -19.23
C GLN A 50 -0.05 6.72 -19.28
N ALA A 51 -0.75 6.89 -18.18
CA ALA A 51 -2.21 6.72 -18.13
C ALA A 51 -2.94 7.69 -19.06
N GLY A 52 -2.47 8.94 -19.14
CA GLY A 52 -2.98 9.94 -20.08
C GLY A 52 -2.80 9.54 -21.54
N LEU A 53 -1.66 8.95 -21.90
CA LEU A 53 -1.36 8.44 -23.22
C LEU A 53 -2.23 7.22 -23.56
N LEU A 54 -2.28 6.22 -22.67
CA LEU A 54 -3.09 5.02 -22.81
C LEU A 54 -4.57 5.37 -23.06
N ARG A 55 -5.13 6.29 -22.27
CA ARG A 55 -6.52 6.74 -22.45
C ARG A 55 -6.75 7.39 -23.82
N ARG A 56 -5.82 8.19 -24.32
CA ARG A 56 -5.93 8.88 -25.61
C ARG A 56 -5.76 7.94 -26.81
N THR A 57 -5.07 6.83 -26.62
CA THR A 57 -4.87 5.77 -27.63
C THR A 57 -5.91 4.66 -27.57
N GLY A 58 -7.00 4.83 -26.77
CA GLY A 58 -8.10 3.84 -26.67
C GLY A 58 -7.78 2.65 -25.75
N ARG A 59 -6.65 2.67 -25.03
CA ARG A 59 -6.20 1.62 -24.10
C ARG A 59 -6.69 1.95 -22.67
N GLY A 60 -8.01 2.09 -22.50
CA GLY A 60 -8.62 2.56 -21.25
C GLY A 60 -8.41 1.58 -20.09
N GLU A 61 -8.52 0.27 -20.33
CA GLU A 61 -8.33 -0.79 -19.34
C GLU A 61 -6.91 -0.74 -18.73
N GLU A 62 -5.89 -0.60 -19.56
CA GLU A 62 -4.50 -0.49 -19.11
C GLU A 62 -4.26 0.81 -18.31
N ALA A 63 -4.95 1.89 -18.68
CA ALA A 63 -4.89 3.13 -17.91
C ALA A 63 -5.55 2.97 -16.53
N ALA A 64 -6.67 2.23 -16.45
CA ALA A 64 -7.35 1.93 -15.21
C ALA A 64 -6.48 1.06 -14.29
N GLU A 65 -5.90 -0.04 -14.82
CA GLU A 65 -4.97 -0.90 -14.07
C GLU A 65 -3.80 -0.10 -13.47
N LEU A 66 -3.22 0.83 -14.25
CA LEU A 66 -2.14 1.68 -13.76
C LEU A 66 -2.57 2.59 -12.60
N TRP A 67 -3.77 3.18 -12.68
CA TRP A 67 -4.30 4.00 -11.60
C TRP A 67 -4.70 3.18 -10.36
N GLU A 68 -5.24 1.99 -10.53
CA GLU A 68 -5.55 1.07 -9.44
C GLU A 68 -4.27 0.64 -8.69
N ARG A 69 -3.21 0.28 -9.42
CA ARG A 69 -1.90 -0.03 -8.85
C ARG A 69 -1.33 1.14 -8.07
N ARG A 70 -1.43 2.33 -8.62
CA ARG A 70 -0.98 3.55 -7.96
C ARG A 70 -1.78 3.86 -6.70
N LEU A 71 -3.09 3.66 -6.74
CA LEU A 71 -3.96 3.82 -5.57
C LEU A 71 -3.58 2.83 -4.47
N LEU A 72 -3.40 1.56 -4.82
CA LEU A 72 -3.01 0.51 -3.87
C LEU A 72 -1.67 0.83 -3.21
N ASN A 73 -0.66 1.21 -4.00
CA ASN A 73 0.66 1.58 -3.47
C ASN A 73 0.57 2.79 -2.53
N ALA A 74 -0.12 3.85 -2.93
CA ALA A 74 -0.28 5.04 -2.09
C ALA A 74 -1.04 4.74 -0.78
N ALA A 75 -2.07 3.89 -0.83
CA ALA A 75 -2.80 3.47 0.35
C ALA A 75 -1.93 2.61 1.29
N THR A 76 -1.07 1.77 0.74
CA THR A 76 -0.09 0.98 1.50
C THR A 76 0.94 1.89 2.18
N GLU A 77 1.49 2.88 1.47
CA GLU A 77 2.41 3.87 2.06
C GLU A 77 1.77 4.66 3.21
N VAL A 78 0.48 5.03 3.07
CA VAL A 78 -0.26 5.68 4.16
C VAL A 78 -0.41 4.75 5.35
N TYR A 79 -0.77 3.47 5.12
CA TYR A 79 -0.88 2.47 6.17
C TYR A 79 0.45 2.30 6.92
N GLU A 80 1.56 2.08 6.23
CA GLU A 80 2.90 1.92 6.82
C GLU A 80 3.31 3.14 7.66
N SER A 81 3.00 4.35 7.15
CA SER A 81 3.28 5.59 7.87
C SER A 81 2.46 5.70 9.17
N LEU A 82 1.18 5.28 9.14
CA LEU A 82 0.32 5.30 10.32
C LEU A 82 0.79 4.28 11.38
N VAL A 83 1.21 3.08 10.95
CA VAL A 83 1.79 2.06 11.84
C VAL A 83 3.04 2.60 12.52
N SER A 84 3.97 3.16 11.76
CA SER A 84 5.20 3.74 12.32
C SER A 84 4.92 4.90 13.30
N LEU A 85 3.93 5.76 12.99
CA LEU A 85 3.52 6.83 13.90
C LEU A 85 2.89 6.29 15.19
N GLN A 86 2.13 5.19 15.09
CA GLN A 86 1.56 4.53 16.26
C GLN A 86 2.66 3.94 17.13
N GLU A 87 3.61 3.21 16.57
CA GLU A 87 4.77 2.67 17.30
C GLU A 87 5.51 3.77 18.07
N LEU A 88 5.81 4.90 17.41
CA LEU A 88 6.45 6.05 18.07
C LEU A 88 5.60 6.67 19.19
N ALA A 89 4.27 6.69 19.04
CA ALA A 89 3.38 7.18 20.07
C ALA A 89 3.38 6.25 21.30
N LEU A 90 3.30 4.93 21.08
CA LEU A 90 3.30 3.92 22.13
C LEU A 90 4.66 3.86 22.86
N GLN A 91 5.79 3.93 22.14
CA GLN A 91 7.12 4.02 22.73
C GLN A 91 7.29 5.27 23.62
N ALA A 92 6.59 6.36 23.29
CA ALA A 92 6.56 7.58 24.08
C ALA A 92 5.47 7.58 25.18
N GLU A 93 4.86 6.42 25.47
CA GLU A 93 3.76 6.23 26.44
C GLU A 93 2.52 7.12 26.18
N ARG A 94 2.32 7.57 24.93
CA ARG A 94 1.18 8.39 24.50
C ARG A 94 0.02 7.47 24.05
N LEU A 95 -0.57 6.74 25.00
CA LEU A 95 -1.58 5.71 24.74
C LEU A 95 -2.82 6.23 24.00
N GLU A 96 -3.28 7.45 24.32
CA GLU A 96 -4.43 8.07 23.62
C GLU A 96 -4.13 8.37 22.13
N ASP A 97 -2.90 8.80 21.83
CA ASP A 97 -2.47 9.00 20.44
C ASP A 97 -2.35 7.67 19.72
N GLY A 98 -1.82 6.63 20.38
CA GLY A 98 -1.76 5.27 19.87
C GLY A 98 -3.14 4.73 19.51
N ALA A 99 -4.11 4.83 20.41
CA ALA A 99 -5.48 4.38 20.18
C ALA A 99 -6.16 5.13 19.01
N ARG A 100 -5.92 6.44 18.88
CA ARG A 100 -6.44 7.22 17.74
C ARG A 100 -5.84 6.77 16.42
N LEU A 101 -4.53 6.47 16.39
CA LEU A 101 -3.84 5.96 15.21
C LEU A 101 -4.30 4.54 14.86
N ALA A 102 -4.52 3.66 15.86
CA ALA A 102 -5.10 2.33 15.64
C ALA A 102 -6.46 2.40 14.94
N ALA A 103 -7.35 3.26 15.41
CA ALA A 103 -8.66 3.45 14.77
C ALA A 103 -8.54 3.98 13.33
N LEU A 104 -7.57 4.88 13.08
CA LEU A 104 -7.32 5.40 11.74
C LEU A 104 -6.72 4.34 10.81
N ILE A 105 -5.85 3.46 11.29
CA ILE A 105 -5.32 2.31 10.56
C ILE A 105 -6.47 1.41 10.09
N GLU A 106 -7.35 1.00 11.00
CA GLU A 106 -8.51 0.17 10.69
C GLU A 106 -9.40 0.81 9.62
N GLU A 107 -9.77 2.09 9.80
CA GLU A 107 -10.55 2.85 8.81
C GLU A 107 -9.89 2.86 7.43
N LYS A 108 -8.57 3.07 7.34
CA LYS A 108 -7.88 3.17 6.05
C LYS A 108 -7.75 1.82 5.36
N VAL A 109 -7.47 0.76 6.12
CA VAL A 109 -7.42 -0.61 5.58
C VAL A 109 -8.76 -1.00 4.98
N GLU A 110 -9.87 -0.75 5.67
CA GLU A 110 -11.20 -1.04 5.16
C GLU A 110 -11.56 -0.16 3.95
N ARG A 111 -11.33 1.14 4.04
CA ARG A 111 -11.69 2.10 2.99
C ARG A 111 -10.98 1.86 1.67
N TYR A 112 -9.72 1.46 1.73
CA TYR A 112 -8.91 1.19 0.54
C TYR A 112 -8.80 -0.30 0.22
N ALA A 113 -9.60 -1.14 0.88
CA ALA A 113 -9.61 -2.59 0.68
C ALA A 113 -8.20 -3.17 0.64
N LEU A 114 -7.35 -2.79 1.59
CA LEU A 114 -6.02 -3.36 1.73
C LEU A 114 -6.10 -4.83 2.17
N ILE A 115 -4.95 -5.49 2.23
CA ILE A 115 -4.89 -6.92 2.58
C ILE A 115 -5.63 -7.17 3.90
N PRO A 116 -6.57 -8.15 3.95
CA PRO A 116 -7.25 -8.52 5.17
C PRO A 116 -6.28 -8.94 6.28
N GLY A 117 -6.60 -8.61 7.51
CA GLY A 117 -5.79 -8.93 8.68
C GLY A 117 -4.91 -7.78 9.14
N VAL A 118 -4.36 -6.95 8.24
CA VAL A 118 -3.57 -5.78 8.67
C VAL A 118 -4.42 -4.70 9.38
N ALA A 119 -5.75 -4.74 9.23
CA ALA A 119 -6.66 -3.84 9.96
C ALA A 119 -6.52 -3.97 11.49
N SER A 120 -6.32 -5.19 11.98
CA SER A 120 -6.23 -5.48 13.42
C SER A 120 -4.85 -5.20 14.01
N SER A 121 -3.82 -4.89 13.19
CA SER A 121 -2.45 -4.67 13.66
C SER A 121 -2.35 -3.52 14.66
N GLY A 122 -3.02 -2.41 14.39
CA GLY A 122 -3.01 -1.26 15.29
C GLY A 122 -3.67 -1.56 16.64
N ARG A 123 -4.78 -2.32 16.66
CA ARG A 123 -5.42 -2.77 17.90
C ARG A 123 -4.54 -3.72 18.71
N LEU A 124 -3.83 -4.61 18.02
CA LEU A 124 -2.89 -5.52 18.65
C LEU A 124 -1.75 -4.78 19.33
N GLN A 125 -1.11 -3.84 18.64
CA GLN A 125 -0.04 -3.01 19.19
C GLN A 125 -0.52 -2.18 20.39
N GLN A 126 -1.71 -1.59 20.30
CA GLN A 126 -2.31 -0.83 21.41
C GLN A 126 -2.53 -1.72 22.63
N ALA A 127 -3.16 -2.88 22.44
CA ALA A 127 -3.43 -3.82 23.53
C ALA A 127 -2.13 -4.37 24.16
N ALA A 128 -1.09 -4.59 23.35
CA ALA A 128 0.22 -4.98 23.83
C ALA A 128 0.84 -3.90 24.73
N ALA A 129 0.80 -2.63 24.30
CA ALA A 129 1.33 -1.52 25.09
C ALA A 129 0.55 -1.29 26.41
N GLU A 130 -0.75 -1.59 26.43
CA GLU A 130 -1.59 -1.50 27.62
C GLU A 130 -1.50 -2.76 28.52
N GLY A 131 -0.89 -3.85 28.04
CA GLY A 131 -0.85 -5.14 28.73
C GLY A 131 -2.23 -5.81 28.78
N ASP A 132 -3.17 -5.43 27.92
CA ASP A 132 -4.53 -5.99 27.88
C ASP A 132 -4.55 -7.31 27.07
N LYS A 133 -4.43 -8.43 27.82
CA LYS A 133 -4.46 -9.79 27.24
C LYS A 133 -5.72 -10.07 26.44
N THR A 134 -6.86 -9.65 26.93
CA THR A 134 -8.16 -9.94 26.30
C THR A 134 -8.29 -9.22 24.97
N ALA A 135 -7.94 -7.94 24.92
CA ALA A 135 -7.94 -7.13 23.70
C ALA A 135 -6.90 -7.65 22.70
N ALA A 136 -5.70 -8.02 23.15
CA ALA A 136 -4.64 -8.56 22.30
C ALA A 136 -5.05 -9.90 21.64
N LEU A 137 -5.59 -10.84 22.41
CA LEU A 137 -6.09 -12.12 21.87
C LEU A 137 -7.27 -11.93 20.91
N SER A 138 -8.16 -10.97 21.20
CA SER A 138 -9.25 -10.63 20.29
C SER A 138 -8.72 -10.08 18.97
N ALA A 139 -7.76 -9.14 19.00
CA ALA A 139 -7.16 -8.57 17.81
C ALA A 139 -6.41 -9.62 16.96
N LEU A 140 -5.70 -10.55 17.62
CA LEU A 140 -5.03 -11.68 16.95
C LEU A 140 -6.03 -12.61 16.27
N ARG A 141 -7.13 -12.95 16.94
CA ARG A 141 -8.18 -13.79 16.34
C ARG A 141 -8.77 -13.13 15.11
N ASP A 142 -9.14 -11.85 15.21
CA ASP A 142 -9.67 -11.09 14.07
C ASP A 142 -8.68 -11.04 12.91
N MET A 143 -7.39 -10.86 13.19
CA MET A 143 -6.31 -10.88 12.20
C MET A 143 -6.22 -12.24 11.50
N LEU A 144 -6.19 -13.34 12.24
CA LEU A 144 -6.08 -14.69 11.69
C LEU A 144 -7.33 -15.07 10.87
N GLU A 145 -8.53 -14.73 11.37
CA GLU A 145 -9.77 -14.93 10.63
C GLU A 145 -9.81 -14.14 9.34
N ALA A 146 -9.36 -12.88 9.36
CA ALA A 146 -9.32 -12.04 8.18
C ALA A 146 -8.30 -12.53 7.14
N LEU A 147 -7.12 -13.00 7.56
CA LEU A 147 -6.10 -13.58 6.68
C LEU A 147 -6.55 -14.88 6.02
N ASN A 148 -7.45 -15.65 6.66
CA ASN A 148 -8.04 -16.86 6.07
C ASN A 148 -9.10 -16.55 5.00
N ARG A 149 -9.54 -15.29 4.87
CA ARG A 149 -10.45 -14.88 3.80
C ARG A 149 -9.66 -14.62 2.52
N SER A 150 -10.29 -14.92 1.38
CA SER A 150 -9.72 -14.49 0.09
C SER A 150 -9.83 -12.98 -0.05
N TRP A 151 -8.77 -12.37 -0.58
CA TRP A 151 -8.74 -10.95 -0.89
C TRP A 151 -9.02 -10.74 -2.39
N ASP A 152 -9.99 -9.89 -2.67
CA ASP A 152 -10.43 -9.52 -4.02
C ASP A 152 -10.30 -8.02 -4.31
N GLY A 153 -9.68 -7.28 -3.39
CA GLY A 153 -9.54 -5.81 -3.50
C GLY A 153 -10.84 -5.05 -3.28
N GLY A 154 -11.91 -5.70 -2.75
CA GLY A 154 -13.17 -5.03 -2.38
C GLY A 154 -13.85 -4.29 -3.54
N GLY A 155 -13.59 -4.68 -4.79
CA GLY A 155 -14.11 -4.01 -5.99
C GLY A 155 -13.41 -2.69 -6.37
N LEU A 156 -12.37 -2.28 -5.65
CA LEU A 156 -11.58 -1.08 -5.97
C LEU A 156 -10.51 -1.32 -7.06
N TYR A 157 -10.14 -2.58 -7.30
CA TYR A 157 -9.03 -2.96 -8.16
C TYR A 157 -9.44 -4.02 -9.22
N PRO A 158 -10.53 -3.79 -9.98
CA PRO A 158 -11.07 -4.80 -10.90
C PRO A 158 -10.15 -5.11 -12.09
N HIS A 159 -9.29 -4.16 -12.49
CA HIS A 159 -8.35 -4.36 -13.61
C HIS A 159 -7.02 -4.94 -13.12
N LEU A 160 -6.61 -4.60 -11.90
CA LEU A 160 -5.37 -5.12 -11.30
C LEU A 160 -5.54 -6.57 -10.82
N LEU A 161 -6.75 -6.92 -10.34
CA LEU A 161 -7.08 -8.22 -9.76
C LEU A 161 -8.31 -8.84 -10.45
N PRO A 162 -8.25 -9.11 -11.78
CA PRO A 162 -9.41 -9.58 -12.53
C PRO A 162 -9.87 -10.96 -12.06
N GLY A 163 -10.89 -10.99 -11.19
CA GLY A 163 -11.52 -12.23 -10.71
C GLY A 163 -10.60 -13.13 -9.89
N THR A 164 -9.45 -12.64 -9.47
CA THR A 164 -8.46 -13.42 -8.71
C THR A 164 -8.72 -13.28 -7.23
N GLN A 165 -9.15 -14.36 -6.58
CA GLN A 165 -9.16 -14.45 -5.14
C GLN A 165 -7.76 -14.86 -4.67
N VAL A 166 -7.04 -13.95 -4.04
CA VAL A 166 -5.70 -14.26 -3.51
C VAL A 166 -5.86 -14.84 -2.10
N ALA A 167 -5.45 -16.09 -1.92
CA ALA A 167 -5.36 -16.73 -0.61
C ALA A 167 -4.14 -16.17 0.14
N VAL A 168 -4.25 -14.94 0.60
CA VAL A 168 -3.16 -14.19 1.25
C VAL A 168 -2.64 -14.95 2.48
N GLY A 169 -3.53 -15.56 3.25
CA GLY A 169 -3.17 -16.31 4.46
C GLY A 169 -2.21 -17.45 4.19
N SER A 170 -2.38 -18.21 3.11
CA SER A 170 -1.49 -19.33 2.79
C SER A 170 -0.02 -18.92 2.61
N VAL A 171 0.22 -17.66 2.22
CA VAL A 171 1.57 -17.12 1.99
C VAL A 171 2.10 -16.42 3.24
N LEU A 172 1.27 -15.62 3.92
CA LEU A 172 1.69 -14.75 5.02
C LEU A 172 1.67 -15.43 6.39
N LEU A 173 0.70 -16.33 6.66
CA LEU A 173 0.50 -16.92 7.99
C LEU A 173 1.75 -17.59 8.57
N PRO A 174 2.51 -18.43 7.84
CA PRO A 174 3.67 -19.10 8.41
C PRO A 174 4.75 -18.12 8.90
N GLY A 175 5.00 -17.05 8.15
CA GLY A 175 5.95 -16.01 8.53
C GLY A 175 5.43 -15.18 9.71
N LEU A 176 4.19 -14.74 9.63
CA LEU A 176 3.55 -13.92 10.65
C LEU A 176 3.48 -14.63 12.01
N LEU A 177 3.09 -15.90 12.05
CA LEU A 177 3.07 -16.67 13.29
C LEU A 177 4.44 -16.78 13.95
N LEU A 178 5.49 -16.95 13.12
CA LEU A 178 6.85 -17.01 13.61
C LEU A 178 7.32 -15.66 14.18
N GLU A 179 6.94 -14.55 13.55
CA GLU A 179 7.23 -13.20 14.02
C GLU A 179 6.49 -12.89 15.32
N LEU A 180 5.18 -13.14 15.39
CA LEU A 180 4.35 -12.91 16.57
C LEU A 180 4.87 -13.68 17.80
N GLN A 181 5.35 -14.92 17.63
CA GLN A 181 5.93 -15.71 18.73
C GLN A 181 7.25 -15.14 19.25
N ARG A 182 7.97 -14.37 18.45
CA ARG A 182 9.26 -13.78 18.79
C ARG A 182 9.15 -12.33 19.27
N GLU A 183 7.99 -11.71 19.09
CA GLU A 183 7.76 -10.32 19.44
C GLU A 183 7.82 -10.11 20.95
N PRO A 184 8.81 -9.35 21.48
CA PRO A 184 8.96 -9.17 22.92
C PRO A 184 7.74 -8.51 23.58
N GLU A 185 7.05 -7.64 22.84
CA GLU A 185 5.86 -6.92 23.28
C GLU A 185 4.65 -7.87 23.51
N LEU A 186 4.67 -9.06 22.91
CA LEU A 186 3.65 -10.11 23.07
C LEU A 186 4.08 -11.22 24.04
N ALA A 187 5.22 -11.09 24.72
CA ALA A 187 5.72 -12.10 25.65
C ALA A 187 4.72 -12.44 26.77
N PHE A 188 3.88 -11.47 27.17
CA PHE A 188 2.84 -11.65 28.18
C PHE A 188 1.69 -12.59 27.76
N LEU A 189 1.62 -12.96 26.46
CA LEU A 189 0.64 -13.90 25.90
C LEU A 189 1.17 -15.33 25.80
N GLN A 190 2.46 -15.58 26.01
CA GLN A 190 3.07 -16.89 25.78
C GLN A 190 2.48 -18.03 26.63
N ASP A 191 1.95 -17.70 27.81
CA ASP A 191 1.31 -18.66 28.71
C ASP A 191 -0.18 -18.89 28.39
N GLU A 192 -0.74 -18.15 27.45
CA GLU A 192 -2.15 -18.29 27.08
C GLU A 192 -2.35 -19.45 26.09
N PRO A 193 -3.25 -20.43 26.40
CA PRO A 193 -3.48 -21.59 25.52
C PRO A 193 -3.93 -21.20 24.09
N GLU A 194 -4.60 -20.06 23.95
CA GLU A 194 -5.09 -19.56 22.67
C GLU A 194 -3.98 -18.97 21.80
N PHE A 195 -2.81 -18.65 22.39
CA PHE A 195 -1.66 -18.11 21.69
C PHE A 195 -0.69 -19.21 21.21
N GLN A 196 -0.76 -20.41 21.79
CA GLN A 196 0.07 -21.57 21.44
C GLN A 196 -0.48 -22.33 20.23
#